data_9e3781cfcce205bd0069ad645f0e4a7b
#
_entry.id   9e3781cfcce205bd0069ad645f0e4a7b
#
_cell.length_a   1.000
_cell.length_b   1.000
_cell.length_c   1.000
_cell.angle_alpha   90.00
_cell.angle_beta   90.00
_cell.angle_gamma   90.00
#
_symmetry.space_group_name_H-M   'P 1'
#
loop_
_entity.id
_entity.type
_entity.pdbx_description
1 polymer ?
#
loop_
_entity_poly.entity_id
_entity_poly.type
_entity_poly.pdbx_seq_one_letter_code
_entity_poly.pdbx_strand_id
1 'polypeptide(L)'
;MQPPERAANAGRGANLGVELRPKRRIQLLCWALVVFFTACTLACVVGWGILLTTICSSNPRTPVPLTQHVIPYNCHGMTVFMSPLQDALRTWLTPLGLLFMVLGLVTGVMLVLSYAKVRIDVHVDVTDRKTPPAAGR
;
A
#
# COMPACT_ATOMS: atom_id res chain seq x y z
N MET A 1 -35.76 -44.71 27.61
CA MET A 1 -34.43 -44.78 26.95
C MET A 1 -34.37 -43.58 25.99
N GLN A 2 -33.65 -42.53 26.34
CA GLN A 2 -33.40 -41.38 25.47
C GLN A 2 -32.06 -41.57 24.73
N PRO A 3 -31.99 -41.24 23.42
CA PRO A 3 -30.77 -41.42 22.64
C PRO A 3 -29.71 -40.30 22.94
N PRO A 4 -28.42 -40.61 22.77
CA PRO A 4 -27.32 -39.70 23.14
C PRO A 4 -26.97 -38.71 22.02
N GLU A 5 -27.91 -37.80 21.63
CA GLU A 5 -27.65 -36.82 20.57
C GLU A 5 -27.02 -35.50 21.06
N ARG A 6 -26.91 -35.27 22.38
CA ARG A 6 -26.37 -34.00 22.92
C ARG A 6 -24.85 -33.87 22.92
N ALA A 7 -24.12 -34.98 22.75
CA ALA A 7 -22.65 -34.93 22.81
C ALA A 7 -21.97 -34.48 21.49
N ALA A 8 -22.66 -34.63 20.35
CA ALA A 8 -22.06 -34.34 19.04
C ALA A 8 -21.95 -32.83 18.69
N ASN A 9 -22.71 -31.95 19.36
CA ASN A 9 -22.74 -30.52 19.06
C ASN A 9 -21.77 -29.66 19.89
N ALA A 10 -21.20 -30.18 20.97
CA ALA A 10 -20.28 -29.43 21.82
C ALA A 10 -18.88 -29.23 21.18
N GLY A 11 -18.48 -30.08 20.23
CA GLY A 11 -17.16 -30.00 19.59
C GLY A 11 -17.05 -29.02 18.42
N ARG A 12 -18.19 -28.59 17.81
CA ARG A 12 -18.18 -27.74 16.61
C ARG A 12 -18.01 -26.23 16.91
N GLY A 13 -18.33 -25.80 18.11
CA GLY A 13 -18.26 -24.38 18.50
C GLY A 13 -16.85 -23.88 18.83
N ALA A 14 -15.94 -24.76 19.26
CA ALA A 14 -14.63 -24.36 19.76
C ALA A 14 -13.60 -24.04 18.66
N ASN A 15 -13.78 -24.57 17.45
CA ASN A 15 -12.79 -24.39 16.37
C ASN A 15 -13.01 -23.12 15.52
N LEU A 16 -14.18 -22.46 15.61
CA LEU A 16 -14.46 -21.22 14.86
C LEU A 16 -13.68 -20.00 15.38
N GLY A 17 -13.27 -20.01 16.63
CA GLY A 17 -12.57 -18.87 17.24
C GLY A 17 -11.06 -18.80 16.94
N VAL A 18 -10.44 -19.93 16.59
CA VAL A 18 -8.99 -20.02 16.42
C VAL A 18 -8.55 -19.66 14.99
N GLU A 19 -9.38 -19.92 13.99
CA GLU A 19 -9.04 -19.69 12.58
C GLU A 19 -9.16 -18.21 12.12
N LEU A 20 -9.93 -17.41 12.82
CA LEU A 20 -10.11 -15.97 12.49
C LEU A 20 -8.93 -15.09 12.92
N ARG A 21 -8.13 -15.49 13.89
CA ARG A 21 -6.99 -14.70 14.40
C ARG A 21 -5.88 -14.45 13.36
N PRO A 22 -5.39 -15.45 12.60
CA PRO A 22 -4.33 -15.21 11.62
C PRO A 22 -4.81 -14.31 10.46
N LYS A 23 -6.03 -14.46 9.98
CA LYS A 23 -6.60 -13.66 8.87
C LYS A 23 -6.67 -12.17 9.23
N ARG A 24 -7.08 -11.83 10.44
CA ARG A 24 -7.16 -10.43 10.91
C ARG A 24 -5.78 -9.77 11.02
N ARG A 25 -4.76 -10.50 11.47
CA ARG A 25 -3.38 -9.98 11.54
C ARG A 25 -2.81 -9.67 10.16
N ILE A 26 -3.03 -10.56 9.18
CA ILE A 26 -2.59 -10.34 7.79
C ILE A 26 -3.28 -9.11 7.19
N GLN A 27 -4.57 -8.94 7.42
CA GLN A 27 -5.30 -7.76 6.94
C GLN A 27 -4.76 -6.46 7.53
N LEU A 28 -4.51 -6.41 8.85
CA LEU A 28 -3.93 -5.25 9.51
C LEU A 28 -2.53 -4.92 8.96
N LEU A 29 -1.73 -5.95 8.69
CA LEU A 29 -0.39 -5.79 8.12
C LEU A 29 -0.46 -5.24 6.68
N CYS A 30 -1.37 -5.74 5.85
CA CYS A 30 -1.60 -5.20 4.51
C CYS A 30 -2.06 -3.73 4.55
N TRP A 31 -2.96 -3.36 5.46
CA TRP A 31 -3.37 -1.97 5.65
C TRP A 31 -2.21 -1.06 6.07
N ALA A 32 -1.39 -1.52 7.02
CA ALA A 32 -0.21 -0.79 7.45
C ALA A 32 0.79 -0.56 6.29
N LEU A 33 1.00 -1.58 5.45
CA LEU A 33 1.86 -1.47 4.27
C LEU A 33 1.30 -0.47 3.23
N VAL A 34 0.00 -0.50 2.95
CA VAL A 34 -0.64 0.47 2.04
C VAL A 34 -0.44 1.90 2.54
N VAL A 35 -0.73 2.14 3.82
CA VAL A 35 -0.55 3.47 4.43
C VAL A 35 0.92 3.89 4.38
N PHE A 36 1.85 2.98 4.70
CA PHE A 36 3.29 3.25 4.66
C PHE A 36 3.76 3.63 3.25
N PHE A 37 3.44 2.84 2.22
CA PHE A 37 3.85 3.15 0.85
C PHE A 37 3.21 4.42 0.32
N THR A 38 1.96 4.70 0.65
CA THR A 38 1.29 5.94 0.29
C THR A 38 1.97 7.15 0.93
N ALA A 39 2.32 7.06 2.21
CA ALA A 39 3.05 8.11 2.91
C ALA A 39 4.44 8.35 2.31
N CYS A 40 5.19 7.28 1.98
CA CYS A 40 6.49 7.38 1.31
C CYS A 40 6.38 8.03 -0.07
N THR A 41 5.39 7.65 -0.88
CA THR A 41 5.13 8.26 -2.18
C THR A 41 4.85 9.76 -2.04
N LEU A 42 3.97 10.12 -1.11
CA LEU A 42 3.64 11.52 -0.84
C LEU A 42 4.87 12.32 -0.39
N ALA A 43 5.69 11.76 0.50
CA ALA A 43 6.93 12.39 0.94
C ALA A 43 7.92 12.61 -0.22
N CYS A 44 8.05 11.65 -1.15
CA CYS A 44 8.88 11.83 -2.35
C CYS A 44 8.35 12.94 -3.27
N VAL A 45 7.03 13.00 -3.50
CA VAL A 45 6.41 14.04 -4.35
C VAL A 45 6.58 15.44 -3.73
N VAL A 46 6.29 15.56 -2.44
CA VAL A 46 6.45 16.83 -1.72
C VAL A 46 7.92 17.25 -1.69
N GLY A 47 8.83 16.32 -1.37
CA GLY A 47 10.27 16.56 -1.36
C GLY A 47 10.81 17.00 -2.72
N TRP A 48 10.33 16.36 -3.79
CA TRP A 48 10.67 16.75 -5.17
C TRP A 48 10.16 18.17 -5.50
N GLY A 49 8.91 18.50 -5.14
CA GLY A 49 8.36 19.83 -5.33
C GLY A 49 9.13 20.92 -4.58
N ILE A 50 9.46 20.69 -3.30
CA ILE A 50 10.29 21.61 -2.49
C ILE A 50 11.68 21.76 -3.11
N LEU A 51 12.30 20.66 -3.53
CA LEU A 51 13.62 20.69 -4.16
C LEU A 51 13.61 21.56 -5.44
N LEU A 52 12.63 21.35 -6.33
CA LEU A 52 12.51 22.13 -7.57
C LEU A 52 12.26 23.62 -7.30
N THR A 53 11.34 23.95 -6.38
CA THR A 53 11.09 25.35 -6.04
C THR A 53 12.33 26.02 -5.46
N THR A 54 13.09 25.32 -4.60
CA THR A 54 14.34 25.82 -4.05
C THR A 54 15.40 26.01 -5.12
N ILE A 55 15.58 25.05 -6.03
CA ILE A 55 16.52 25.15 -7.15
C ILE A 55 16.20 26.38 -8.01
N CYS A 56 14.94 26.56 -8.37
CA CYS A 56 14.54 27.63 -9.27
C CYS A 56 14.55 29.03 -8.63
N SER A 57 14.32 29.13 -7.31
CA SER A 57 14.24 30.42 -6.61
C SER A 57 15.55 30.87 -5.98
N SER A 58 16.38 29.95 -5.50
CA SER A 58 17.52 30.29 -4.66
C SER A 58 18.89 30.04 -5.31
N ASN A 59 18.96 29.25 -6.39
CA ASN A 59 20.22 28.90 -7.01
C ASN A 59 20.78 30.03 -7.89
N PRO A 60 22.12 30.16 -7.99
CA PRO A 60 22.75 31.21 -8.77
C PRO A 60 22.50 31.03 -10.28
N ARG A 61 22.40 32.14 -11.01
CA ARG A 61 22.24 32.17 -12.47
C ARG A 61 23.56 32.10 -13.24
N THR A 62 24.67 32.15 -12.53
CA THR A 62 26.03 31.99 -13.07
C THR A 62 26.72 30.83 -12.34
N PRO A 63 27.62 30.09 -13.00
CA PRO A 63 28.33 29.00 -12.35
C PRO A 63 29.24 29.54 -11.23
N VAL A 64 29.10 28.96 -10.04
CA VAL A 64 29.91 29.33 -8.86
C VAL A 64 30.70 28.12 -8.38
N PRO A 65 31.96 27.95 -8.86
CA PRO A 65 32.79 26.78 -8.52
C PRO A 65 33.07 26.62 -7.01
N LEU A 66 33.18 27.72 -6.28
CA LEU A 66 33.42 27.72 -4.83
C LEU A 66 32.31 27.01 -4.02
N THR A 67 31.06 27.08 -4.49
CA THR A 67 29.90 26.44 -3.86
C THR A 67 29.44 25.19 -4.62
N GLN A 68 30.24 24.74 -5.58
CA GLN A 68 29.94 23.58 -6.44
C GLN A 68 28.65 23.70 -7.26
N HIS A 69 28.10 24.91 -7.45
CA HIS A 69 26.95 25.15 -8.31
C HIS A 69 27.41 25.28 -9.76
N VAL A 70 27.63 24.15 -10.42
CA VAL A 70 28.23 24.09 -11.79
C VAL A 70 27.36 23.36 -12.80
N ILE A 71 26.32 22.62 -12.35
CA ILE A 71 25.44 21.83 -13.22
C ILE A 71 24.30 22.71 -13.71
N PRO A 72 24.23 23.01 -15.03
CA PRO A 72 23.16 23.87 -15.56
C PRO A 72 21.82 23.15 -15.55
N TYR A 73 20.78 23.85 -15.10
CA TYR A 73 19.38 23.38 -15.10
C TYR A 73 18.47 24.46 -15.64
N ASN A 74 17.50 24.09 -16.50
CA ASN A 74 16.54 25.03 -17.06
C ASN A 74 15.29 25.12 -16.20
N CYS A 75 15.06 26.27 -15.56
CA CYS A 75 13.86 26.61 -14.83
C CYS A 75 12.97 27.51 -15.69
N HIS A 76 12.07 26.94 -16.46
CA HIS A 76 11.09 27.69 -17.27
C HIS A 76 11.71 28.79 -18.16
N GLY A 77 12.80 28.47 -18.87
CA GLY A 77 13.50 29.39 -19.74
C GLY A 77 14.65 30.19 -19.09
N MET A 78 14.83 30.07 -17.77
CA MET A 78 15.98 30.60 -17.06
C MET A 78 16.97 29.50 -16.70
N THR A 79 18.24 29.68 -16.99
CA THR A 79 19.27 28.74 -16.58
C THR A 79 19.73 29.09 -15.17
N VAL A 80 19.67 28.10 -14.27
CA VAL A 80 20.24 28.14 -12.93
C VAL A 80 21.29 27.05 -12.78
N PHE A 81 22.19 27.17 -11.81
CA PHE A 81 23.25 26.17 -11.62
C PHE A 81 23.03 25.42 -10.30
N MET A 82 22.95 24.09 -10.40
CA MET A 82 22.77 23.18 -9.28
C MET A 82 24.07 22.64 -8.75
N SER A 83 24.07 22.24 -7.48
CA SER A 83 25.14 21.42 -6.91
C SER A 83 24.97 19.93 -7.31
N PRO A 84 26.05 19.13 -7.30
CA PRO A 84 25.96 17.68 -7.56
C PRO A 84 24.99 16.94 -6.62
N LEU A 85 24.88 17.39 -5.36
CA LEU A 85 23.94 16.83 -4.39
C LEU A 85 22.48 17.08 -4.80
N GLN A 86 22.17 18.30 -5.25
CA GLN A 86 20.81 18.65 -5.72
C GLN A 86 20.43 17.85 -6.96
N ASP A 87 21.38 17.65 -7.88
CA ASP A 87 21.15 16.85 -9.09
C ASP A 87 20.97 15.36 -8.75
N ALA A 88 21.78 14.81 -7.85
CA ALA A 88 21.62 13.45 -7.36
C ALA A 88 20.25 13.24 -6.68
N LEU A 89 19.85 14.14 -5.77
CA LEU A 89 18.54 14.06 -5.10
C LEU A 89 17.38 14.12 -6.12
N ARG A 90 17.42 15.02 -7.09
CA ARG A 90 16.41 15.13 -8.14
C ARG A 90 16.32 13.83 -8.95
N THR A 91 17.48 13.25 -9.32
CA THR A 91 17.56 12.04 -10.13
C THR A 91 17.02 10.82 -9.39
N TRP A 92 17.25 10.70 -8.08
CA TRP A 92 16.82 9.55 -7.29
C TRP A 92 15.39 9.65 -6.73
N LEU A 93 14.89 10.86 -6.44
CA LEU A 93 13.53 11.03 -5.89
C LEU A 93 12.44 10.54 -6.86
N THR A 94 12.63 10.72 -8.17
CA THR A 94 11.65 10.30 -9.18
C THR A 94 11.47 8.78 -9.24
N PRO A 95 12.53 7.97 -9.48
CA PRO A 95 12.39 6.52 -9.53
C PRO A 95 11.99 5.92 -8.17
N LEU A 96 12.44 6.51 -7.07
CA LEU A 96 12.07 6.07 -5.73
C LEU A 96 10.57 6.29 -5.45
N GLY A 97 10.04 7.44 -5.84
CA GLY A 97 8.62 7.74 -5.72
C GLY A 97 7.75 6.79 -6.58
N LEU A 98 8.18 6.51 -7.82
CA LEU A 98 7.53 5.52 -8.68
C LEU A 98 7.56 4.12 -8.09
N LEU A 99 8.67 3.70 -7.52
CA LEU A 99 8.80 2.40 -6.85
C LEU A 99 7.79 2.26 -5.71
N PHE A 100 7.71 3.25 -4.82
CA PHE A 100 6.75 3.22 -3.72
C PHE A 100 5.30 3.26 -4.21
N MET A 101 5.00 4.00 -5.27
CA MET A 101 3.68 4.02 -5.88
C MET A 101 3.27 2.65 -6.41
N VAL A 102 4.16 1.97 -7.13
CA VAL A 102 3.89 0.61 -7.67
C VAL A 102 3.70 -0.39 -6.53
N LEU A 103 4.58 -0.37 -5.51
CA LEU A 103 4.46 -1.26 -4.35
C LEU A 103 3.14 -1.02 -3.59
N GLY A 104 2.75 0.23 -3.43
CA GLY A 104 1.47 0.61 -2.82
C GLY A 104 0.27 0.11 -3.62
N LEU A 105 0.31 0.25 -4.95
CA LEU A 105 -0.74 -0.24 -5.84
C LEU A 105 -0.88 -1.77 -5.76
N VAL A 106 0.23 -2.51 -5.86
CA VAL A 106 0.24 -3.98 -5.76
C VAL A 106 -0.33 -4.44 -4.43
N THR A 107 0.11 -3.82 -3.33
CA THR A 107 -0.38 -4.15 -1.98
C THR A 107 -1.87 -3.84 -1.85
N GLY A 108 -2.34 -2.72 -2.40
CA GLY A 108 -3.75 -2.32 -2.43
C GLY A 108 -4.61 -3.31 -3.22
N VAL A 109 -4.17 -3.73 -4.41
CA VAL A 109 -4.86 -4.74 -5.23
C VAL A 109 -4.96 -6.07 -4.48
N MET A 110 -3.87 -6.53 -3.86
CA MET A 110 -3.87 -7.76 -3.06
C MET A 110 -4.86 -7.68 -1.89
N LEU A 111 -4.96 -6.51 -1.24
CA LEU A 111 -5.92 -6.27 -0.18
C LEU A 111 -7.36 -6.39 -0.71
N VAL A 112 -7.69 -5.72 -1.82
CA VAL A 112 -9.03 -5.75 -2.44
C VAL A 112 -9.41 -7.17 -2.85
N LEU A 113 -8.52 -7.92 -3.49
CA LEU A 113 -8.75 -9.31 -3.88
C LEU A 113 -8.99 -10.22 -2.67
N SER A 114 -8.26 -10.00 -1.58
CA SER A 114 -8.47 -10.72 -0.31
C SER A 114 -9.85 -10.46 0.27
N TYR A 115 -10.35 -9.22 0.22
CA TYR A 115 -11.71 -8.88 0.65
C TYR A 115 -12.79 -9.48 -0.25
N ALA A 116 -12.59 -9.44 -1.57
CA ALA A 116 -13.53 -10.02 -2.53
C ALA A 116 -13.68 -11.52 -2.32
N LYS A 117 -12.58 -12.25 -2.11
CA LYS A 117 -12.61 -13.70 -1.84
C LYS A 117 -13.39 -14.03 -0.57
N VAL A 118 -13.15 -13.31 0.53
CA VAL A 118 -13.87 -13.51 1.80
C VAL A 118 -15.39 -13.28 1.62
N ARG A 119 -15.79 -12.30 0.83
CA ARG A 119 -17.20 -12.00 0.59
C ARG A 119 -17.91 -13.09 -0.22
N ILE A 120 -17.22 -13.68 -1.19
CA ILE A 120 -17.76 -14.79 -2.00
C ILE A 120 -17.94 -16.04 -1.14
N ASP A 121 -16.95 -16.41 -0.32
CA ASP A 121 -17.03 -17.57 0.56
C ASP A 121 -18.19 -17.48 1.56
N VAL A 122 -18.41 -16.29 2.15
CA VAL A 122 -19.54 -16.04 3.08
C VAL A 122 -20.91 -16.16 2.37
N HIS A 123 -20.99 -15.72 1.11
CA HIS A 123 -22.27 -15.76 0.37
C HIS A 123 -22.66 -17.19 -0.04
N VAL A 124 -21.69 -18.01 -0.40
CA VAL A 124 -21.88 -19.43 -0.73
C VAL A 124 -22.36 -20.21 0.51
N ASP A 125 -21.74 -19.99 1.68
CA ASP A 125 -22.08 -20.70 2.92
C ASP A 125 -23.52 -20.36 3.42
N VAL A 126 -23.99 -19.13 3.22
CA VAL A 126 -25.35 -18.71 3.56
C VAL A 126 -26.40 -19.32 2.61
N THR A 127 -26.04 -19.52 1.35
CA THR A 127 -26.95 -20.07 0.34
C THR A 127 -27.15 -21.58 0.56
N ASP A 128 -26.08 -22.28 0.91
CA ASP A 128 -26.12 -23.73 1.17
C ASP A 128 -26.94 -24.11 2.43
N ARG A 129 -26.91 -23.23 3.45
CA ARG A 129 -27.72 -23.40 4.66
C ARG A 129 -29.22 -23.17 4.47
N LYS A 130 -29.61 -22.45 3.42
CA LYS A 130 -31.05 -22.16 3.14
C LYS A 130 -31.73 -23.24 2.32
N THR A 131 -31.01 -24.18 1.74
CA THR A 131 -31.59 -25.31 1.00
C THR A 131 -31.98 -26.40 1.99
N PRO A 132 -33.25 -26.59 2.32
CA PRO A 132 -33.65 -27.73 3.18
C PRO A 132 -33.28 -29.02 2.44
N PRO A 133 -32.85 -30.07 3.17
CA PRO A 133 -32.60 -31.36 2.55
C PRO A 133 -33.88 -31.82 1.88
N ALA A 134 -33.77 -32.11 0.57
CA ALA A 134 -34.88 -32.65 -0.20
C ALA A 134 -35.42 -33.88 0.55
N ALA A 135 -36.67 -33.75 1.03
CA ALA A 135 -37.33 -34.85 1.70
C ALA A 135 -37.40 -36.03 0.73
N GLY A 136 -36.56 -37.04 0.98
CA GLY A 136 -36.50 -38.23 0.19
C GLY A 136 -37.89 -38.89 0.18
N ARG A 137 -38.42 -39.11 -1.01
CA ARG A 137 -39.57 -39.98 -1.28
C ARG A 137 -39.10 -41.41 -1.35
#